data_517a068fbb8501f01cc72e4daa393bcc
#
_entry.id   517a068fbb8501f01cc72e4daa393bcc
#
_cell.length_a   1.000
_cell.length_b   1.000
_cell.length_c   1.000
_cell.angle_alpha   90.00
_cell.angle_beta   90.00
_cell.angle_gamma   90.00
#
_symmetry.space_group_name_H-M   'P 1'
#
loop_
_entity.id
_entity.type
_entity.pdbx_description
1 polymer ?
#
loop_
_entity_poly.entity_id
_entity_poly.type
_entity_poly.pdbx_seq_one_letter_code
_entity_poly.pdbx_strand_id
1 'polypeptide(L)'
;IVDDREKIPQKMIDKAVELKLPLFYVRWEGATFVDIAQSIGQLILETNITNKRTGDYLYNLLFGYEVNDKYIEKISSQFGLAFDRAYRVGIIVIDRKYGINLEQDEHTYLYYTDCLNREVMHMENRPMYMRFLNKFVLLFEATEDKETERQIEQLLKKLDSRPQFAGLIHSTCILGAAYMDPSEFGKSYQEAK
;
A
#
# COMPACT_ATOMS: atom_id res chain seq x y z
N ILE A 1 31.60 -4.27 0.59
CA ILE A 1 31.65 -3.76 -0.81
C ILE A 1 32.67 -4.64 -1.52
N VAL A 2 32.23 -5.31 -2.58
CA VAL A 2 33.10 -6.16 -3.41
C VAL A 2 33.20 -5.47 -4.76
N ASP A 3 34.43 -5.16 -5.20
CA ASP A 3 34.64 -4.38 -6.41
C ASP A 3 34.70 -5.23 -7.71
N ASP A 4 34.45 -6.53 -7.59
CA ASP A 4 34.38 -7.44 -8.73
C ASP A 4 33.29 -8.51 -8.54
N ARG A 5 32.44 -8.73 -9.56
CA ARG A 5 31.33 -9.68 -9.52
C ARG A 5 31.80 -11.11 -9.22
N GLU A 6 32.96 -11.49 -9.70
CA GLU A 6 33.55 -12.83 -9.49
C GLU A 6 34.01 -13.05 -8.04
N LYS A 7 34.14 -11.96 -7.26
CA LYS A 7 34.54 -12.02 -5.85
C LYS A 7 33.36 -12.08 -4.90
N ILE A 8 32.11 -12.04 -5.37
CA ILE A 8 30.94 -12.20 -4.50
C ILE A 8 30.84 -13.67 -4.07
N PRO A 9 30.98 -13.97 -2.77
CA PRO A 9 30.89 -15.34 -2.31
C PRO A 9 29.52 -15.96 -2.66
N GLN A 10 29.52 -17.18 -3.22
CA GLN A 10 28.28 -17.88 -3.59
C GLN A 10 27.28 -17.94 -2.41
N LYS A 11 27.78 -18.18 -1.18
CA LYS A 11 26.97 -18.16 0.05
C LYS A 11 26.19 -16.86 0.28
N MET A 12 26.73 -15.73 -0.18
CA MET A 12 26.08 -14.42 -0.07
C MET A 12 24.93 -14.31 -1.07
N ILE A 13 25.13 -14.82 -2.28
CA ILE A 13 24.11 -14.88 -3.32
C ILE A 13 22.96 -15.80 -2.86
N ASP A 14 23.30 -17.00 -2.38
CA ASP A 14 22.34 -17.99 -1.90
C ASP A 14 21.50 -17.43 -0.74
N LYS A 15 22.15 -16.71 0.20
CA LYS A 15 21.46 -16.09 1.32
C LYS A 15 20.55 -14.94 0.89
N ALA A 16 20.97 -14.15 -0.07
CA ALA A 16 20.15 -13.08 -0.63
C ALA A 16 18.90 -13.63 -1.34
N VAL A 17 19.04 -14.74 -2.08
CA VAL A 17 17.93 -15.45 -2.73
C VAL A 17 16.97 -16.03 -1.69
N GLU A 18 17.49 -16.72 -0.65
CA GLU A 18 16.70 -17.28 0.45
C GLU A 18 15.86 -16.19 1.14
N LEU A 19 16.48 -15.06 1.44
CA LEU A 19 15.86 -13.93 2.13
C LEU A 19 15.06 -13.00 1.19
N LYS A 20 15.04 -13.29 -0.13
CA LYS A 20 14.44 -12.43 -1.16
C LYS A 20 14.97 -10.99 -1.11
N LEU A 21 16.22 -10.81 -0.75
CA LEU A 21 16.87 -9.51 -0.73
C LEU A 21 17.46 -9.20 -2.11
N PRO A 22 17.22 -8.00 -2.66
CA PRO A 22 17.86 -7.59 -3.90
C PRO A 22 19.37 -7.44 -3.68
N LEU A 23 20.18 -8.07 -4.54
CA LEU A 23 21.62 -7.92 -4.54
C LEU A 23 22.01 -7.12 -5.78
N PHE A 24 22.58 -5.93 -5.57
CA PHE A 24 23.02 -5.05 -6.63
C PHE A 24 24.53 -5.12 -6.79
N TYR A 25 24.96 -5.28 -8.04
CA TYR A 25 26.37 -5.14 -8.41
C TYR A 25 26.54 -3.83 -9.19
N VAL A 26 27.49 -3.01 -8.76
CA VAL A 26 27.82 -1.74 -9.41
C VAL A 26 29.31 -1.72 -9.71
N ARG A 27 29.66 -1.46 -10.96
CA ARG A 27 31.07 -1.25 -11.32
C ARG A 27 31.56 0.06 -10.72
N TRP A 28 32.71 0.01 -10.05
CA TRP A 28 33.32 1.16 -9.39
C TRP A 28 33.56 2.35 -10.34
N GLU A 29 33.79 2.05 -11.62
CA GLU A 29 34.04 3.05 -12.66
C GLU A 29 32.77 3.82 -13.10
N GLY A 30 31.58 3.36 -12.73
CA GLY A 30 30.31 3.91 -13.22
C GLY A 30 29.55 4.78 -12.23
N ALA A 31 29.66 4.54 -10.94
CA ALA A 31 28.97 5.33 -9.91
C ALA A 31 29.61 5.10 -8.55
N THR A 32 29.72 6.15 -7.75
CA THR A 32 30.18 6.02 -6.37
C THR A 32 29.09 5.48 -5.46
N PHE A 33 29.46 4.91 -4.31
CA PHE A 33 28.49 4.48 -3.30
C PHE A 33 27.58 5.64 -2.85
N VAL A 34 28.12 6.86 -2.84
CA VAL A 34 27.36 8.07 -2.50
C VAL A 34 26.28 8.34 -3.53
N ASP A 35 26.61 8.25 -4.83
CA ASP A 35 25.63 8.46 -5.92
C ASP A 35 24.49 7.45 -5.86
N ILE A 36 24.81 6.18 -5.55
CA ILE A 36 23.81 5.13 -5.41
C ILE A 36 22.93 5.38 -4.18
N ALA A 37 23.54 5.70 -3.04
CA ALA A 37 22.80 5.99 -1.80
C ALA A 37 21.89 7.21 -1.98
N GLN A 38 22.35 8.27 -2.66
CA GLN A 38 21.55 9.44 -2.98
C GLN A 38 20.38 9.08 -3.91
N SER A 39 20.63 8.32 -4.97
CA SER A 39 19.59 7.91 -5.93
C SER A 39 18.51 7.04 -5.25
N ILE A 40 18.91 6.09 -4.39
CA ILE A 40 17.98 5.28 -3.60
C ILE A 40 17.20 6.17 -2.62
N GLY A 41 17.89 7.07 -1.92
CA GLY A 41 17.25 8.03 -1.01
C GLY A 41 16.22 8.90 -1.72
N GLN A 42 16.54 9.39 -2.90
CA GLN A 42 15.61 10.18 -3.72
C GLN A 42 14.41 9.37 -4.18
N LEU A 43 14.58 8.14 -4.65
CA LEU A 43 13.48 7.24 -5.02
C LEU A 43 12.55 6.96 -3.84
N ILE A 44 13.10 6.74 -2.64
CA ILE A 44 12.31 6.56 -1.41
C ILE A 44 11.50 7.82 -1.10
N LEU A 45 12.13 9.00 -1.19
CA LEU A 45 11.46 10.28 -0.95
C LEU A 45 10.35 10.53 -1.97
N GLU A 46 10.59 10.31 -3.26
CA GLU A 46 9.60 10.48 -4.34
C GLU A 46 8.41 9.53 -4.14
N THR A 47 8.66 8.27 -3.78
CA THR A 47 7.62 7.28 -3.48
C THR A 47 6.78 7.72 -2.28
N ASN A 48 7.42 8.20 -1.20
CA ASN A 48 6.72 8.68 -0.01
C ASN A 48 5.88 9.93 -0.29
N ILE A 49 6.41 10.86 -1.11
CA ILE A 49 5.68 12.07 -1.53
C ILE A 49 4.45 11.69 -2.38
N THR A 50 4.61 10.75 -3.30
CA THR A 50 3.50 10.28 -4.16
C THR A 50 2.41 9.62 -3.32
N ASN A 51 2.78 8.76 -2.38
CA ASN A 51 1.83 8.11 -1.48
C ASN A 51 1.09 9.11 -0.59
N LYS A 52 1.81 10.11 -0.07
CA LYS A 52 1.20 11.19 0.71
C LYS A 52 0.21 11.98 -0.15
N ARG A 53 0.58 12.35 -1.37
CA ARG A 53 -0.31 13.05 -2.31
C ARG A 53 -1.57 12.24 -2.64
N THR A 54 -1.43 10.93 -2.89
CA THR A 54 -2.59 10.04 -3.12
C THR A 54 -3.53 10.05 -1.93
N GLY A 55 -2.99 9.98 -0.71
CA GLY A 55 -3.76 10.06 0.53
C GLY A 55 -4.48 11.40 0.68
N ASP A 56 -3.82 12.52 0.37
CA ASP A 56 -4.41 13.84 0.43
C ASP A 56 -5.57 13.99 -0.59
N TYR A 57 -5.40 13.45 -1.80
CA TYR A 57 -6.47 13.45 -2.81
C TYR A 57 -7.66 12.58 -2.37
N LEU A 58 -7.40 11.39 -1.86
CA LEU A 58 -8.46 10.51 -1.36
C LEU A 58 -9.17 11.14 -0.16
N TYR A 59 -8.41 11.74 0.76
CA TYR A 59 -8.99 12.46 1.89
C TYR A 59 -9.97 13.55 1.43
N ASN A 60 -9.57 14.37 0.46
CA ASN A 60 -10.42 15.42 -0.07
C ASN A 60 -11.66 14.87 -0.81
N LEU A 61 -11.53 13.75 -1.53
CA LEU A 61 -12.69 13.08 -2.17
C LEU A 61 -13.72 12.58 -1.14
N LEU A 62 -13.25 12.10 0.02
CA LEU A 62 -14.13 11.51 1.02
C LEU A 62 -14.70 12.54 2.01
N PHE A 63 -13.97 13.62 2.29
CA PHE A 63 -14.28 14.57 3.37
C PHE A 63 -14.23 16.04 2.94
N GLY A 64 -13.79 16.33 1.70
CA GLY A 64 -13.68 17.69 1.20
C GLY A 64 -15.05 18.32 0.92
N TYR A 65 -15.19 19.62 1.20
CA TYR A 65 -16.43 20.36 0.96
C TYR A 65 -16.62 20.77 -0.52
N GLU A 66 -15.56 20.71 -1.34
CA GLU A 66 -15.56 21.18 -2.74
C GLU A 66 -14.90 20.14 -3.67
N VAL A 67 -15.63 19.09 -3.97
CA VAL A 67 -15.29 18.19 -5.09
C VAL A 67 -15.89 18.81 -6.35
N ASN A 68 -15.12 19.70 -7.03
CA ASN A 68 -15.55 20.32 -8.28
C ASN A 68 -14.98 19.56 -9.49
N ASP A 69 -15.54 19.81 -10.69
CA ASP A 69 -15.18 19.13 -11.93
C ASP A 69 -13.67 19.20 -12.23
N LYS A 70 -13.02 20.35 -12.00
CA LYS A 70 -11.57 20.51 -12.23
C LYS A 70 -10.74 19.61 -11.30
N TYR A 71 -11.22 19.41 -10.08
CA TYR A 71 -10.56 18.52 -9.13
C TYR A 71 -10.72 17.06 -9.56
N ILE A 72 -11.92 16.68 -10.01
CA ILE A 72 -12.24 15.36 -10.55
C ILE A 72 -11.39 15.07 -11.80
N GLU A 73 -11.33 15.97 -12.76
CA GLU A 73 -10.50 15.84 -13.98
C GLU A 73 -9.01 15.64 -13.62
N LYS A 74 -8.51 16.41 -12.66
CA LYS A 74 -7.12 16.28 -12.20
C LYS A 74 -6.83 14.92 -11.59
N ILE A 75 -7.72 14.40 -10.74
CA ILE A 75 -7.56 13.07 -10.14
C ILE A 75 -7.70 11.98 -11.20
N SER A 76 -8.69 12.09 -12.08
CA SER A 76 -8.88 11.18 -13.20
C SER A 76 -7.60 11.04 -14.02
N SER A 77 -7.04 12.15 -14.46
CA SER A 77 -5.82 12.16 -15.28
C SER A 77 -4.59 11.65 -14.54
N GLN A 78 -4.48 11.92 -13.24
CA GLN A 78 -3.30 11.56 -12.45
C GLN A 78 -3.29 10.10 -11.97
N PHE A 79 -4.47 9.55 -11.68
CA PHE A 79 -4.61 8.20 -11.11
C PHE A 79 -5.30 7.22 -12.05
N GLY A 80 -5.69 7.64 -13.24
CA GLY A 80 -6.37 6.80 -14.23
C GLY A 80 -7.77 6.38 -13.81
N LEU A 81 -8.44 7.19 -12.97
CA LEU A 81 -9.81 6.91 -12.54
C LEU A 81 -10.80 7.32 -13.62
N ALA A 82 -11.71 6.42 -13.96
CA ALA A 82 -12.79 6.66 -14.92
C ALA A 82 -14.10 6.89 -14.14
N PHE A 83 -14.43 8.14 -13.85
CA PHE A 83 -15.63 8.48 -13.05
C PHE A 83 -16.96 8.32 -13.79
N ASP A 84 -16.97 7.59 -14.90
CA ASP A 84 -18.17 7.01 -15.54
C ASP A 84 -18.52 5.62 -14.99
N ARG A 85 -17.78 5.15 -13.98
CA ARG A 85 -17.94 3.85 -13.34
C ARG A 85 -18.28 4.00 -11.87
N ALA A 86 -18.84 2.94 -11.30
CA ALA A 86 -19.13 2.92 -9.89
C ALA A 86 -17.86 2.61 -9.06
N TYR A 87 -17.66 3.35 -7.99
CA TYR A 87 -16.59 3.15 -7.02
C TYR A 87 -17.15 2.88 -5.64
N ARG A 88 -16.42 2.13 -4.84
CA ARG A 88 -16.75 1.92 -3.43
C ARG A 88 -15.54 2.12 -2.53
N VAL A 89 -15.84 2.41 -1.29
CA VAL A 89 -14.85 2.52 -0.24
C VAL A 89 -14.76 1.20 0.52
N GLY A 90 -13.53 0.74 0.73
CA GLY A 90 -13.21 -0.34 1.66
C GLY A 90 -12.39 0.19 2.82
N ILE A 91 -12.72 -0.20 4.04
CA ILE A 91 -11.95 0.14 5.25
C ILE A 91 -11.34 -1.14 5.80
N ILE A 92 -10.02 -1.25 5.76
CA ILE A 92 -9.29 -2.34 6.42
C ILE A 92 -9.05 -1.95 7.87
N VAL A 93 -9.65 -2.71 8.77
CA VAL A 93 -9.44 -2.63 10.22
C VAL A 93 -8.45 -3.71 10.60
N ILE A 94 -7.44 -3.35 11.40
CA ILE A 94 -6.39 -4.26 11.86
C ILE A 94 -6.56 -4.43 13.35
N ASP A 95 -7.03 -5.61 13.74
CA ASP A 95 -7.19 -6.00 15.13
C ASP A 95 -5.92 -6.66 15.65
N ARG A 96 -5.43 -6.19 16.79
CA ARG A 96 -4.25 -6.72 17.47
C ARG A 96 -4.67 -7.49 18.71
N LYS A 97 -4.15 -8.70 18.87
CA LYS A 97 -4.16 -9.36 20.17
C LYS A 97 -2.93 -8.85 20.93
N TYR A 98 -3.20 -8.10 21.98
CA TYR A 98 -2.12 -7.60 22.83
C TYR A 98 -1.46 -8.78 23.55
N GLY A 99 -0.15 -8.93 23.34
CA GLY A 99 0.69 -9.86 24.06
C GLY A 99 1.21 -9.26 25.37
N ILE A 100 2.15 -9.96 25.98
CA ILE A 100 2.79 -9.53 27.23
C ILE A 100 3.86 -8.44 26.99
N ASN A 101 4.34 -8.29 25.74
CA ASN A 101 5.41 -7.35 25.39
C ASN A 101 4.91 -6.30 24.39
N LEU A 102 4.61 -5.10 24.90
CA LEU A 102 4.09 -3.97 24.14
C LEU A 102 5.03 -3.52 23.01
N GLU A 103 6.36 -3.53 23.22
CA GLU A 103 7.32 -3.10 22.19
C GLU A 103 7.33 -4.09 21.02
N GLN A 104 7.32 -5.38 21.30
CA GLN A 104 7.29 -6.40 20.26
C GLN A 104 5.96 -6.38 19.49
N ASP A 105 4.86 -6.10 20.16
CA ASP A 105 3.54 -5.96 19.56
C ASP A 105 3.48 -4.76 18.62
N GLU A 106 4.13 -3.63 18.98
CA GLU A 106 4.21 -2.43 18.14
C GLU A 106 5.07 -2.69 16.89
N HIS A 107 6.23 -3.33 17.03
CA HIS A 107 7.07 -3.71 15.88
C HIS A 107 6.35 -4.65 14.92
N THR A 108 5.64 -5.64 15.45
CA THR A 108 4.85 -6.58 14.64
C THR A 108 3.75 -5.85 13.87
N TYR A 109 3.06 -4.92 14.51
CA TYR A 109 2.04 -4.11 13.87
C TYR A 109 2.60 -3.20 12.77
N LEU A 110 3.70 -2.50 13.03
CA LEU A 110 4.35 -1.66 12.03
C LEU A 110 4.80 -2.49 10.83
N TYR A 111 5.40 -3.64 11.07
CA TYR A 111 5.81 -4.54 10.01
C TYR A 111 4.62 -5.09 9.20
N TYR A 112 3.51 -5.42 9.87
CA TYR A 112 2.27 -5.82 9.19
C TYR A 112 1.74 -4.69 8.29
N THR A 113 1.67 -3.48 8.81
CA THR A 113 1.18 -2.32 8.05
C THR A 113 2.06 -2.01 6.84
N ASP A 114 3.37 -2.18 6.94
CA ASP A 114 4.31 -2.02 5.83
C ASP A 114 4.14 -3.12 4.76
N CYS A 115 3.90 -4.36 5.20
CA CYS A 115 3.57 -5.45 4.29
C CYS A 115 2.25 -5.19 3.56
N LEU A 116 1.20 -4.80 4.28
CA LEU A 116 -0.09 -4.47 3.71
C LEU A 116 0.02 -3.33 2.69
N ASN A 117 0.72 -2.26 3.05
CA ASN A 117 0.96 -1.13 2.16
C ASN A 117 1.61 -1.57 0.84
N ARG A 118 2.66 -2.37 0.91
CA ARG A 118 3.35 -2.88 -0.29
C ARG A 118 2.44 -3.76 -1.16
N GLU A 119 1.68 -4.65 -0.56
CA GLU A 119 0.81 -5.56 -1.30
C GLU A 119 -0.32 -4.78 -1.99
N VAL A 120 -0.94 -3.80 -1.31
CA VAL A 120 -1.99 -2.93 -1.90
C VAL A 120 -1.45 -2.12 -3.09
N MET A 121 -0.22 -1.59 -2.99
CA MET A 121 0.42 -0.86 -4.10
C MET A 121 0.68 -1.72 -5.34
N HIS A 122 0.80 -3.03 -5.20
CA HIS A 122 1.08 -3.96 -6.28
C HIS A 122 -0.18 -4.68 -6.80
N MET A 123 -1.37 -4.32 -6.33
CA MET A 123 -2.63 -4.84 -6.88
C MET A 123 -2.82 -4.37 -8.32
N GLU A 124 -3.32 -5.26 -9.18
CA GLU A 124 -3.54 -4.96 -10.60
C GLU A 124 -4.45 -3.76 -10.81
N ASN A 125 -5.55 -3.68 -10.06
CA ASN A 125 -6.54 -2.61 -10.15
C ASN A 125 -6.19 -1.38 -9.29
N ARG A 126 -4.97 -1.28 -8.79
CA ARG A 126 -4.38 -0.15 -8.04
C ARG A 126 -5.41 0.75 -7.35
N PRO A 127 -6.00 0.33 -6.24
CA PRO A 127 -6.94 1.18 -5.52
C PRO A 127 -6.25 2.47 -5.06
N MET A 128 -6.95 3.59 -5.07
CA MET A 128 -6.47 4.72 -4.28
C MET A 128 -6.54 4.34 -2.81
N TYR A 129 -5.50 4.65 -2.05
CA TYR A 129 -5.51 4.32 -0.64
C TYR A 129 -4.88 5.42 0.21
N MET A 130 -5.32 5.47 1.46
CA MET A 130 -4.70 6.28 2.49
C MET A 130 -4.70 5.55 3.82
N ARG A 131 -3.71 5.86 4.64
CA ARG A 131 -3.73 5.49 6.05
C ARG A 131 -4.38 6.64 6.84
N PHE A 132 -5.48 6.34 7.49
CA PHE A 132 -6.21 7.31 8.31
C PHE A 132 -6.38 6.75 9.72
N LEU A 133 -5.67 7.35 10.69
CA LEU A 133 -5.54 6.84 12.05
C LEU A 133 -4.96 5.40 12.05
N ASN A 134 -5.71 4.44 12.58
CA ASN A 134 -5.34 3.01 12.62
C ASN A 134 -6.01 2.18 11.52
N LYS A 135 -6.55 2.83 10.48
CA LYS A 135 -7.28 2.17 9.38
C LYS A 135 -6.59 2.43 8.06
N PHE A 136 -6.73 1.48 7.14
CA PHE A 136 -6.45 1.69 5.72
C PHE A 136 -7.76 1.91 5.00
N VAL A 137 -7.87 3.03 4.32
CA VAL A 137 -9.05 3.39 3.51
C VAL A 137 -8.67 3.24 2.05
N LEU A 138 -9.46 2.45 1.33
CA LEU A 138 -9.29 2.15 -0.08
C LEU A 138 -10.47 2.73 -0.86
N LEU A 139 -10.21 3.28 -2.05
CA LEU A 139 -11.23 3.60 -3.05
C LEU A 139 -10.89 2.81 -4.31
N PHE A 140 -11.81 2.00 -4.80
CA PHE A 140 -11.64 1.15 -5.97
C PHE A 140 -12.92 0.99 -6.77
N GLU A 141 -12.76 0.63 -8.04
CA GLU A 141 -13.88 0.36 -8.94
C GLU A 141 -14.70 -0.84 -8.46
N ALA A 142 -16.01 -0.66 -8.39
CA ALA A 142 -16.95 -1.72 -8.03
C ALA A 142 -17.37 -2.45 -9.32
N THR A 143 -16.79 -3.61 -9.56
CA THR A 143 -17.11 -4.46 -10.71
C THR A 143 -18.17 -5.50 -10.34
N GLU A 144 -18.94 -5.98 -11.34
CA GLU A 144 -19.97 -7.00 -11.11
C GLU A 144 -19.40 -8.33 -10.60
N ASP A 145 -18.23 -8.69 -11.06
CA ASP A 145 -17.52 -9.91 -10.66
C ASP A 145 -16.85 -9.82 -9.28
N LYS A 146 -16.83 -8.63 -8.65
CA LYS A 146 -16.22 -8.37 -7.34
C LYS A 146 -14.75 -8.82 -7.25
N GLU A 147 -14.01 -8.67 -8.36
CA GLU A 147 -12.63 -9.16 -8.42
C GLU A 147 -11.73 -8.44 -7.41
N THR A 148 -11.82 -7.12 -7.31
CA THR A 148 -11.00 -6.34 -6.38
C THR A 148 -11.29 -6.70 -4.92
N GLU A 149 -12.56 -6.91 -4.56
CA GLU A 149 -12.96 -7.35 -3.22
C GLU A 149 -12.34 -8.72 -2.89
N ARG A 150 -12.41 -9.67 -3.83
CA ARG A 150 -11.79 -11.00 -3.65
C ARG A 150 -10.28 -10.91 -3.50
N GLN A 151 -9.61 -10.07 -4.29
CA GLN A 151 -8.17 -9.85 -4.18
C GLN A 151 -7.80 -9.28 -2.80
N ILE A 152 -8.56 -8.30 -2.29
CA ILE A 152 -8.34 -7.74 -0.94
C ILE A 152 -8.52 -8.84 0.12
N GLU A 153 -9.59 -9.62 0.08
CA GLU A 153 -9.80 -10.70 1.05
C GLU A 153 -8.70 -11.75 1.02
N GLN A 154 -8.25 -12.16 -0.16
CA GLN A 154 -7.18 -13.14 -0.31
C GLN A 154 -5.85 -12.58 0.22
N LEU A 155 -5.59 -11.30 -0.06
CA LEU A 155 -4.40 -10.61 0.43
C LEU A 155 -4.39 -10.55 1.97
N LEU A 156 -5.50 -10.18 2.60
CA LEU A 156 -5.61 -10.14 4.05
C LEU A 156 -5.43 -11.53 4.67
N LYS A 157 -6.12 -12.55 4.16
CA LYS A 157 -5.96 -13.94 4.60
C LYS A 157 -4.51 -14.43 4.48
N LYS A 158 -3.85 -14.10 3.35
CA LYS A 158 -2.43 -14.45 3.12
C LYS A 158 -1.50 -13.74 4.11
N LEU A 159 -1.75 -12.47 4.42
CA LEU A 159 -0.96 -11.74 5.41
C LEU A 159 -1.18 -12.29 6.82
N ASP A 160 -2.43 -12.43 7.25
CA ASP A 160 -2.79 -12.91 8.58
C ASP A 160 -2.24 -14.33 8.86
N SER A 161 -2.11 -15.17 7.82
CA SER A 161 -1.59 -16.52 7.94
C SER A 161 -0.05 -16.61 7.97
N ARG A 162 0.68 -15.53 7.74
CA ARG A 162 2.16 -15.56 7.82
C ARG A 162 2.61 -15.89 9.25
N PRO A 163 3.64 -16.72 9.45
CA PRO A 163 4.05 -17.18 10.79
C PRO A 163 4.31 -16.06 11.80
N GLN A 164 4.82 -14.90 11.31
CA GLN A 164 5.11 -13.74 12.16
C GLN A 164 3.86 -12.95 12.59
N PHE A 165 2.70 -13.18 11.97
CA PHE A 165 1.44 -12.48 12.24
C PHE A 165 0.36 -13.42 12.78
N ALA A 166 0.48 -14.73 12.50
CA ALA A 166 -0.55 -15.71 12.81
C ALA A 166 -0.91 -15.72 14.30
N GLY A 167 -2.17 -15.50 14.59
CA GLY A 167 -2.70 -15.44 15.95
C GLY A 167 -2.42 -14.13 16.71
N LEU A 168 -1.62 -13.23 16.16
CA LEU A 168 -1.29 -11.92 16.76
C LEU A 168 -2.09 -10.78 16.12
N ILE A 169 -2.29 -10.87 14.80
CA ILE A 169 -3.01 -9.86 14.00
C ILE A 169 -4.13 -10.55 13.24
N HIS A 170 -5.27 -9.88 13.18
CA HIS A 170 -6.37 -10.22 12.31
C HIS A 170 -6.84 -8.96 11.60
N SER A 171 -7.10 -9.06 10.30
CA SER A 171 -7.56 -7.94 9.51
C SER A 171 -8.86 -8.24 8.79
N THR A 172 -9.72 -7.25 8.72
CA THR A 172 -11.02 -7.33 8.07
C THR A 172 -11.21 -6.13 7.17
N CYS A 173 -11.74 -6.34 5.96
CA CYS A 173 -12.17 -5.25 5.10
C CYS A 173 -13.69 -5.10 5.19
N ILE A 174 -14.14 -3.90 5.56
CA ILE A 174 -15.54 -3.51 5.62
C ILE A 174 -15.81 -2.64 4.38
N LEU A 175 -16.88 -2.94 3.66
CA LEU A 175 -17.18 -2.32 2.37
C LEU A 175 -18.42 -1.43 2.49
N GLY A 176 -18.35 -0.22 1.91
CA GLY A 176 -19.50 0.63 1.68
C GLY A 176 -20.25 0.26 0.40
N ALA A 177 -21.37 0.91 0.13
CA ALA A 177 -22.07 0.80 -1.14
C ALA A 177 -21.25 1.44 -2.28
N ALA A 178 -21.56 1.04 -3.51
CA ALA A 178 -20.94 1.59 -4.69
C ALA A 178 -21.69 2.84 -5.17
N TYR A 179 -20.97 3.88 -5.54
CA TYR A 179 -21.52 5.13 -6.07
C TYR A 179 -20.80 5.52 -7.37
N MET A 180 -21.55 6.10 -8.30
CA MET A 180 -20.99 6.62 -9.55
C MET A 180 -20.53 8.08 -9.40
N ASP A 181 -21.23 8.85 -8.57
CA ASP A 181 -20.93 10.25 -8.35
C ASP A 181 -19.82 10.41 -7.31
N PRO A 182 -18.67 11.02 -7.67
CA PRO A 182 -17.58 11.27 -6.73
C PRO A 182 -17.99 12.07 -5.48
N SER A 183 -19.01 12.92 -5.57
CA SER A 183 -19.55 13.65 -4.43
C SER A 183 -20.19 12.75 -3.37
N GLU A 184 -20.53 11.53 -3.74
CA GLU A 184 -21.18 10.53 -2.87
C GLU A 184 -20.18 9.52 -2.25
N PHE A 185 -18.88 9.56 -2.62
CA PHE A 185 -17.90 8.64 -2.06
C PHE A 185 -17.75 8.76 -0.54
N GLY A 186 -18.01 9.95 0.00
CA GLY A 186 -18.09 10.16 1.45
C GLY A 186 -19.21 9.34 2.11
N LYS A 187 -20.32 9.07 1.42
CA LYS A 187 -21.40 8.19 1.91
C LYS A 187 -20.92 6.74 1.99
N SER A 188 -20.25 6.25 0.92
CA SER A 188 -19.65 4.92 0.92
C SER A 188 -18.69 4.72 2.11
N TYR A 189 -17.88 5.75 2.43
CA TYR A 189 -17.03 5.72 3.62
C TYR A 189 -17.83 5.62 4.93
N GLN A 190 -18.93 6.36 5.06
CA GLN A 190 -19.75 6.33 6.28
C GLN A 190 -20.42 4.98 6.47
N GLU A 191 -20.83 4.32 5.40
CA GLU A 191 -21.41 2.97 5.43
C GLU A 191 -20.39 1.88 5.78
N ALA A 192 -19.11 2.06 5.38
CA ALA A 192 -18.02 1.16 5.71
C ALA A 192 -17.45 1.38 7.14
N LYS A 193 -17.84 2.44 7.83
CA LYS A 193 -17.30 2.81 9.15
C LYS A 193 -17.93 2.03 10.29
#